data_5fd5c5b8ec5f1cac97d6ed49157aff77
#
_entry.id   5fd5c5b8ec5f1cac97d6ed49157aff77
#
_cell.length_a   1.000
_cell.length_b   1.000
_cell.length_c   1.000
_cell.angle_alpha   90.00
_cell.angle_beta   90.00
_cell.angle_gamma   90.00
#
_symmetry.space_group_name_H-M   'P 1'
#
loop_
_entity.id
_entity.type
_entity.pdbx_description
1 polymer ?
#
loop_
_entity_poly.entity_id
_entity_poly.type
_entity_poly.pdbx_seq_one_letter_code
_entity_poly.pdbx_strand_id
1 'polypeptide(L)'
;MLEVRDLHAAYEGKEALHGLSFTVAQGVCVCLIGANGAGKTTTMRCLSGLLRPTHGTITFAGANITTLSPAARVAAGITLVPEGRRVFAPMTVRENLEMGAYRRLWPRRHSTVAADFDFVFDLFPRLRERTGQLAGALSGGEQQMLAIARALMSRPRLLLLDEPSMGLAPLVVKDIFATLRRLGEMGVSMLLAEQNTRMALRTASRGYVLAGGLIVQAADATTLAGERAVRDAYLGV
;
A
#
# COMPACT_ATOMS: atom_id res chain seq x y z
N MET A 1 -15.72 -2.06 -1.56
CA MET A 1 -14.96 -2.98 -0.70
C MET A 1 -14.45 -2.30 0.56
N LEU A 2 -13.71 -1.21 0.48
CA LEU A 2 -13.37 -0.33 1.60
C LEU A 2 -14.20 0.95 1.52
N GLU A 3 -14.74 1.37 2.64
CA GLU A 3 -15.43 2.65 2.81
C GLU A 3 -14.91 3.35 4.06
N VAL A 4 -14.50 4.59 3.92
CA VAL A 4 -14.03 5.47 4.98
C VAL A 4 -14.97 6.66 5.05
N ARG A 5 -15.48 6.97 6.23
CA ARG A 5 -16.41 8.07 6.47
C ARG A 5 -15.94 8.93 7.63
N ASP A 6 -15.78 10.21 7.36
CA ASP A 6 -15.47 11.25 8.34
C ASP A 6 -14.31 10.89 9.26
N LEU A 7 -13.20 10.41 8.65
CA LEU A 7 -12.05 9.90 9.37
C LEU A 7 -11.20 11.04 9.93
N HIS A 8 -11.09 11.12 11.24
CA HIS A 8 -10.19 12.02 11.98
C HIS A 8 -9.12 11.20 12.68
N ALA A 9 -7.93 11.76 12.77
CA ALA A 9 -6.83 11.16 13.51
C ALA A 9 -5.85 12.22 14.01
N ALA A 10 -5.25 11.99 15.18
CA ALA A 10 -4.33 12.89 15.82
C ALA A 10 -3.10 12.17 16.38
N TYR A 11 -1.99 12.87 16.47
CA TYR A 11 -0.78 12.47 17.21
C TYR A 11 -0.58 13.45 18.36
N GLU A 12 -0.53 12.93 19.59
CA GLU A 12 -0.27 13.74 20.81
C GLU A 12 -1.18 14.98 20.88
N GLY A 13 -2.45 14.82 20.51
CA GLY A 13 -3.44 15.90 20.53
C GLY A 13 -3.41 16.83 19.31
N LYS A 14 -2.42 16.72 18.41
CA LYS A 14 -2.39 17.47 17.15
C LYS A 14 -3.10 16.70 16.06
N GLU A 15 -4.18 17.24 15.55
CA GLU A 15 -4.96 16.61 14.49
C GLU A 15 -4.18 16.59 13.17
N ALA A 16 -4.20 15.44 12.51
CA ALA A 16 -3.51 15.20 11.24
C ALA A 16 -4.47 14.81 10.10
N LEU A 17 -5.69 14.35 10.44
CA LEU A 17 -6.77 14.10 9.49
C LEU A 17 -8.05 14.79 9.98
N HIS A 18 -8.73 15.47 9.09
CA HIS A 18 -9.83 16.38 9.38
C HIS A 18 -11.14 15.97 8.67
N GLY A 19 -11.58 14.69 8.82
CA GLY A 19 -12.84 14.21 8.26
C GLY A 19 -12.74 13.64 6.85
N LEU A 20 -11.74 12.78 6.59
CA LEU A 20 -11.58 12.14 5.28
C LEU A 20 -12.71 11.15 4.99
N SER A 21 -13.28 11.27 3.78
CA SER A 21 -14.29 10.32 3.29
C SER A 21 -13.93 9.86 1.88
N PHE A 22 -13.76 8.54 1.68
CA PHE A 22 -13.42 7.96 0.39
C PHE A 22 -13.76 6.47 0.32
N THR A 23 -13.69 5.91 -0.87
CA THR A 23 -13.98 4.48 -1.11
C THR A 23 -12.94 3.83 -2.00
N VAL A 24 -12.76 2.51 -1.82
CA VAL A 24 -12.00 1.64 -2.73
C VAL A 24 -12.91 0.50 -3.15
N ALA A 25 -13.20 0.39 -4.43
CA ALA A 25 -13.97 -0.73 -4.98
C ALA A 25 -13.13 -2.01 -5.02
N GLN A 26 -13.78 -3.16 -5.14
CA GLN A 26 -13.07 -4.44 -5.31
C GLN A 26 -12.41 -4.51 -6.69
N GLY A 27 -11.20 -5.03 -6.75
CA GLY A 27 -10.43 -5.17 -8.00
C GLY A 27 -9.92 -3.84 -8.57
N VAL A 28 -9.98 -2.75 -7.80
CA VAL A 28 -9.64 -1.40 -8.28
C VAL A 28 -8.39 -0.89 -7.57
N CYS A 29 -7.50 -0.26 -8.32
CA CYS A 29 -6.41 0.55 -7.76
C CYS A 29 -6.87 2.01 -7.61
N VAL A 30 -6.79 2.53 -6.40
CA VAL A 30 -7.09 3.92 -6.05
C VAL A 30 -5.83 4.58 -5.51
N CYS A 31 -5.58 5.86 -5.82
CA CYS A 31 -4.45 6.58 -5.25
C CYS A 31 -4.87 7.75 -4.35
N LEU A 32 -4.09 7.93 -3.27
CA LEU A 32 -4.07 9.12 -2.43
C LEU A 32 -2.81 9.91 -2.81
N ILE A 33 -2.96 11.08 -3.41
CA ILE A 33 -1.85 11.92 -3.85
C ILE A 33 -1.82 13.21 -3.03
N GLY A 34 -0.63 13.73 -2.79
CA GLY A 34 -0.45 14.97 -2.03
C GLY A 34 0.99 15.15 -1.58
N ALA A 35 1.33 16.35 -1.15
CA ALA A 35 2.64 16.70 -0.63
C ALA A 35 2.99 15.91 0.65
N ASN A 36 4.25 16.03 1.11
CA ASN A 36 4.64 15.50 2.42
C ASN A 36 3.85 16.23 3.52
N GLY A 37 3.38 15.48 4.51
CA GLY A 37 2.53 16.01 5.57
C GLY A 37 1.05 16.16 5.20
N ALA A 38 0.61 15.83 3.98
CA ALA A 38 -0.79 15.94 3.57
C ALA A 38 -1.75 14.97 4.30
N GLY A 39 -1.24 13.97 5.04
CA GLY A 39 -2.05 12.98 5.77
C GLY A 39 -2.05 11.58 5.16
N LYS A 40 -1.30 11.33 4.07
CA LYS A 40 -1.26 10.03 3.36
C LYS A 40 -0.87 8.86 4.28
N THR A 41 0.31 8.93 4.89
CA THR A 41 0.81 7.89 5.82
C THR A 41 -0.10 7.74 7.05
N THR A 42 -0.66 8.84 7.57
CA THR A 42 -1.62 8.81 8.67
C THR A 42 -2.86 8.00 8.27
N THR A 43 -3.39 8.22 7.07
CA THR A 43 -4.50 7.44 6.52
C THR A 43 -4.14 5.96 6.42
N MET A 44 -2.96 5.61 5.87
CA MET A 44 -2.49 4.22 5.79
C MET A 44 -2.36 3.56 7.16
N ARG A 45 -1.87 4.29 8.16
CA ARG A 45 -1.78 3.80 9.56
C ARG A 45 -3.17 3.60 10.18
N CYS A 46 -4.12 4.48 9.92
CA CYS A 46 -5.51 4.29 10.37
C CYS A 46 -6.12 3.04 9.73
N LEU A 47 -5.95 2.84 8.42
CA LEU A 47 -6.50 1.70 7.69
C LEU A 47 -5.86 0.38 8.09
N SER A 48 -4.58 0.35 8.42
CA SER A 48 -3.88 -0.85 8.90
C SER A 48 -4.07 -1.12 10.40
N GLY A 49 -4.69 -0.20 11.15
CA GLY A 49 -4.91 -0.31 12.60
C GLY A 49 -3.69 0.06 13.45
N LEU A 50 -2.64 0.60 12.84
CA LEU A 50 -1.43 1.09 13.54
C LEU A 50 -1.67 2.44 14.23
N LEU A 51 -2.70 3.17 13.81
CA LEU A 51 -3.18 4.38 14.47
C LEU A 51 -4.70 4.27 14.65
N ARG A 52 -5.18 4.52 15.87
CA ARG A 52 -6.61 4.53 16.14
C ARG A 52 -7.19 5.88 15.72
N PRO A 53 -8.24 5.91 14.89
CA PRO A 53 -8.96 7.14 14.58
C PRO A 53 -9.54 7.79 15.85
N THR A 54 -9.60 9.12 15.89
CA THR A 54 -10.26 9.88 16.94
C THR A 54 -11.77 9.99 16.70
N HIS A 55 -12.17 10.01 15.41
CA HIS A 55 -13.56 10.03 14.97
C HIS A 55 -13.72 9.33 13.61
N GLY A 56 -14.96 9.06 13.20
CA GLY A 56 -15.28 8.47 11.91
C GLY A 56 -15.32 6.95 11.92
N THR A 57 -15.57 6.36 10.75
CA THR A 57 -15.75 4.92 10.59
C THR A 57 -14.95 4.38 9.40
N ILE A 58 -14.44 3.17 9.57
CA ILE A 58 -13.79 2.38 8.52
C ILE A 58 -14.56 1.08 8.37
N THR A 59 -15.16 0.88 7.20
CA THR A 59 -15.90 -0.35 6.84
C THR A 59 -15.12 -1.10 5.77
N PHE A 60 -14.89 -2.39 5.96
CA PHE A 60 -14.23 -3.27 5.01
C PHE A 60 -15.06 -4.52 4.76
N ALA A 61 -15.39 -4.78 3.49
CA ALA A 61 -16.22 -5.90 3.07
C ALA A 61 -17.58 -5.98 3.84
N GLY A 62 -18.19 -4.82 4.15
CA GLY A 62 -19.44 -4.70 4.89
C GLY A 62 -19.30 -4.74 6.41
N ALA A 63 -18.15 -5.04 6.96
CA ALA A 63 -17.91 -5.07 8.40
C ALA A 63 -17.21 -3.78 8.89
N ASN A 64 -17.65 -3.23 10.02
CA ASN A 64 -16.95 -2.13 10.68
C ASN A 64 -15.65 -2.65 11.30
N ILE A 65 -14.52 -2.09 10.89
CA ILE A 65 -13.18 -2.48 11.34
C ILE A 65 -12.48 -1.35 12.12
N THR A 66 -13.16 -0.27 12.44
CA THR A 66 -12.59 0.96 13.00
C THR A 66 -11.73 0.70 14.23
N THR A 67 -12.17 -0.20 15.11
CA THR A 67 -11.49 -0.53 16.38
C THR A 67 -10.67 -1.83 16.33
N LEU A 68 -10.62 -2.52 15.19
CA LEU A 68 -9.88 -3.78 15.08
C LEU A 68 -8.38 -3.55 15.19
N SER A 69 -7.70 -4.48 15.86
CA SER A 69 -6.23 -4.51 15.95
C SER A 69 -5.57 -4.73 14.58
N PRO A 70 -4.29 -4.38 14.40
CA PRO A 70 -3.56 -4.65 13.15
C PRO A 70 -3.62 -6.13 12.75
N ALA A 71 -3.44 -7.04 13.69
CA ALA A 71 -3.52 -8.48 13.44
C ALA A 71 -4.90 -8.93 12.94
N ALA A 72 -5.99 -8.36 13.48
CA ALA A 72 -7.34 -8.64 13.03
C ALA A 72 -7.61 -8.08 11.63
N ARG A 73 -7.04 -6.92 11.27
CA ARG A 73 -7.16 -6.36 9.92
C ARG A 73 -6.38 -7.18 8.89
N VAL A 74 -5.19 -7.66 9.22
CA VAL A 74 -4.47 -8.63 8.38
C VAL A 74 -5.30 -9.90 8.22
N ALA A 75 -5.99 -10.35 9.28
CA ALA A 75 -6.92 -11.48 9.23
C ALA A 75 -8.09 -11.27 8.28
N ALA A 76 -8.61 -10.04 8.22
CA ALA A 76 -9.67 -9.66 7.31
C ALA A 76 -9.20 -9.52 5.86
N GLY A 77 -7.87 -9.48 5.61
CA GLY A 77 -7.25 -9.40 4.29
C GLY A 77 -6.73 -8.01 3.92
N ILE A 78 -6.46 -7.14 4.89
CA ILE A 78 -5.81 -5.84 4.65
C ILE A 78 -4.34 -5.95 5.02
N THR A 79 -3.44 -5.69 4.07
CA THR A 79 -2.00 -5.75 4.31
C THR A 79 -1.35 -4.46 3.87
N LEU A 80 -0.44 -3.93 4.72
CA LEU A 80 0.29 -2.70 4.48
C LEU A 80 1.73 -3.00 4.06
N VAL A 81 2.17 -2.38 2.96
CA VAL A 81 3.58 -2.14 2.65
C VAL A 81 3.90 -0.73 3.15
N PRO A 82 4.57 -0.58 4.30
CA PRO A 82 4.85 0.73 4.88
C PRO A 82 5.99 1.43 4.15
N GLU A 83 6.06 2.74 4.31
CA GLU A 83 7.21 3.55 3.94
C GLU A 83 8.52 3.01 4.56
N GLY A 84 9.63 3.11 3.84
CA GLY A 84 10.94 2.71 4.31
C GLY A 84 11.20 1.20 4.23
N ARG A 85 10.47 0.48 3.35
CA ARG A 85 10.69 -0.93 2.98
C ARG A 85 10.42 -1.91 4.12
N ARG A 86 10.95 -1.70 5.34
CA ARG A 86 10.75 -2.49 6.57
C ARG A 86 10.92 -4.00 6.35
N VAL A 87 11.96 -4.39 5.59
CA VAL A 87 12.37 -5.80 5.49
C VAL A 87 13.06 -6.26 6.79
N PHE A 88 13.00 -7.54 7.08
CA PHE A 88 13.78 -8.14 8.17
C PHE A 88 15.21 -8.37 7.68
N ALA A 89 16.08 -7.38 7.89
CA ALA A 89 17.44 -7.34 7.35
C ALA A 89 18.31 -8.59 7.69
N PRO A 90 18.24 -9.18 8.91
CA PRO A 90 19.02 -10.37 9.27
C PRO A 90 18.43 -11.68 8.74
N MET A 91 17.25 -11.65 8.10
CA MET A 91 16.60 -12.80 7.50
C MET A 91 16.89 -12.84 6.00
N THR A 92 16.89 -14.04 5.43
CA THR A 92 17.00 -14.25 3.97
C THR A 92 15.76 -13.73 3.24
N VAL A 93 15.85 -13.60 1.92
CA VAL A 93 14.71 -13.30 1.04
C VAL A 93 13.59 -14.31 1.29
N ARG A 94 13.91 -15.62 1.30
CA ARG A 94 12.94 -16.69 1.55
C ARG A 94 12.24 -16.53 2.88
N GLU A 95 12.98 -16.37 3.96
CA GLU A 95 12.40 -16.21 5.31
C GLU A 95 11.51 -14.96 5.41
N ASN A 96 11.92 -13.84 4.78
CA ASN A 96 11.06 -12.66 4.68
C ASN A 96 9.72 -12.97 4.00
N LEU A 97 9.72 -13.74 2.91
CA LEU A 97 8.51 -14.14 2.20
C LEU A 97 7.65 -15.09 3.05
N GLU A 98 8.26 -16.06 3.73
CA GLU A 98 7.57 -16.97 4.66
C GLU A 98 6.88 -16.19 5.80
N MET A 99 7.51 -15.12 6.32
CA MET A 99 6.88 -14.24 7.30
C MET A 99 5.63 -13.55 6.77
N GLY A 100 5.57 -13.24 5.47
CA GLY A 100 4.35 -12.74 4.82
C GLY A 100 3.19 -13.73 4.86
N ALA A 101 3.50 -15.03 4.79
CA ALA A 101 2.53 -16.11 4.86
C ALA A 101 2.28 -16.64 6.29
N TYR A 102 2.91 -16.05 7.33
CA TYR A 102 2.95 -16.56 8.70
C TYR A 102 1.59 -17.05 9.21
N ARG A 103 0.52 -16.27 9.04
CA ARG A 103 -0.83 -16.64 9.51
C ARG A 103 -1.39 -17.90 8.86
N ARG A 104 -0.97 -18.21 7.64
CA ARG A 104 -1.42 -19.41 6.90
C ARG A 104 -0.54 -20.63 7.21
N LEU A 105 0.71 -20.39 7.61
CA LEU A 105 1.66 -21.43 7.99
C LEU A 105 1.54 -21.85 9.45
N TRP A 106 1.09 -20.95 10.34
CA TRP A 106 1.03 -21.20 11.78
C TRP A 106 -0.40 -21.09 12.33
N PRO A 107 -0.87 -22.03 13.19
CA PRO A 107 -0.20 -23.23 13.70
C PRO A 107 -0.31 -24.46 12.78
N ARG A 108 -1.06 -24.38 11.69
CA ARG A 108 -1.33 -25.51 10.77
C ARG A 108 -0.42 -25.42 9.55
N ARG A 109 0.67 -26.19 9.54
CA ARG A 109 1.58 -26.32 8.39
C ARG A 109 0.95 -27.00 7.13
N HIS A 110 -0.36 -26.94 6.95
CA HIS A 110 -1.07 -27.69 5.90
C HIS A 110 -1.36 -26.88 4.63
N SER A 111 -1.10 -25.57 4.60
CA SER A 111 -1.24 -24.83 3.34
C SER A 111 0.10 -24.80 2.62
N THR A 112 0.11 -25.28 1.40
CA THR A 112 1.28 -25.10 0.54
C THR A 112 1.40 -23.64 0.17
N VAL A 113 2.56 -23.03 0.45
CA VAL A 113 2.91 -21.67 -0.02
C VAL A 113 3.70 -21.70 -1.34
N ALA A 114 3.88 -22.92 -1.92
CA ALA A 114 4.65 -23.07 -3.16
C ALA A 114 4.12 -22.20 -4.29
N ALA A 115 2.81 -22.25 -4.53
CA ALA A 115 2.17 -21.44 -5.56
C ALA A 115 2.28 -19.93 -5.28
N ASP A 116 2.36 -19.50 -4.01
CA ASP A 116 2.58 -18.09 -3.67
C ASP A 116 4.03 -17.68 -3.96
N PHE A 117 4.99 -18.56 -3.69
CA PHE A 117 6.38 -18.33 -4.08
C PHE A 117 6.52 -18.21 -5.60
N ASP A 118 5.90 -19.14 -6.36
CA ASP A 118 5.91 -19.07 -7.83
C ASP A 118 5.32 -17.75 -8.31
N PHE A 119 4.17 -17.36 -7.77
CA PHE A 119 3.50 -16.10 -8.10
C PHE A 119 4.37 -14.87 -7.83
N VAL A 120 4.96 -14.76 -6.63
CA VAL A 120 5.80 -13.59 -6.30
C VAL A 120 7.12 -13.59 -7.06
N PHE A 121 7.69 -14.76 -7.38
CA PHE A 121 8.90 -14.85 -8.16
C PHE A 121 8.67 -14.56 -9.65
N ASP A 122 7.47 -14.81 -10.18
CA ASP A 122 7.10 -14.41 -11.54
C ASP A 122 6.89 -12.89 -11.65
N LEU A 123 6.47 -12.25 -10.55
CA LEU A 123 6.38 -10.78 -10.48
C LEU A 123 7.76 -10.15 -10.25
N PHE A 124 8.65 -10.80 -9.50
CA PHE A 124 9.95 -10.29 -9.09
C PHE A 124 11.05 -11.35 -9.31
N PRO A 125 11.46 -11.63 -10.59
CA PRO A 125 12.43 -12.69 -10.89
C PRO A 125 13.77 -12.56 -10.16
N ARG A 126 14.23 -11.32 -9.91
CA ARG A 126 15.46 -11.05 -9.15
C ARG A 126 15.43 -11.58 -7.72
N LEU A 127 14.25 -11.68 -7.09
CA LEU A 127 14.13 -12.26 -5.75
C LEU A 127 14.30 -13.79 -5.77
N ARG A 128 13.91 -14.45 -6.88
CA ARG A 128 14.12 -15.90 -7.08
C ARG A 128 15.63 -16.23 -7.10
N GLU A 129 16.40 -15.43 -7.84
CA GLU A 129 17.86 -15.61 -7.94
C GLU A 129 18.58 -15.39 -6.60
N ARG A 130 17.98 -14.63 -5.69
CA ARG A 130 18.58 -14.21 -4.42
C ARG A 130 17.92 -14.80 -3.19
N THR A 131 17.18 -15.91 -3.36
CA THR A 131 16.31 -16.52 -2.33
C THR A 131 17.05 -16.78 -1.00
N GLY A 132 18.32 -17.22 -1.06
CA GLY A 132 19.18 -17.47 0.10
C GLY A 132 19.96 -16.26 0.61
N GLN A 133 19.89 -15.09 -0.07
CA GLN A 133 20.64 -13.91 0.33
C GLN A 133 19.94 -13.19 1.48
N LEU A 134 20.72 -12.60 2.42
CA LEU A 134 20.19 -11.76 3.49
C LEU A 134 19.51 -10.52 2.91
N ALA A 135 18.33 -10.18 3.40
CA ALA A 135 17.56 -9.03 2.92
C ALA A 135 18.29 -7.70 3.13
N GLY A 136 19.12 -7.61 4.18
CA GLY A 136 19.95 -6.43 4.43
C GLY A 136 21.03 -6.16 3.37
N ALA A 137 21.45 -7.20 2.62
CA ALA A 137 22.46 -7.10 1.56
C ALA A 137 21.87 -6.77 0.17
N LEU A 138 20.54 -6.70 0.06
CA LEU A 138 19.87 -6.31 -1.18
C LEU A 138 19.98 -4.81 -1.42
N SER A 139 19.98 -4.41 -2.70
CA SER A 139 19.80 -3.01 -3.08
C SER A 139 18.47 -2.45 -2.57
N GLY A 140 18.37 -1.12 -2.45
CA GLY A 140 17.13 -0.49 -2.00
C GLY A 140 15.91 -0.82 -2.83
N GLY A 141 16.07 -1.00 -4.14
CA GLY A 141 14.99 -1.42 -5.03
C GLY A 141 14.57 -2.87 -4.81
N GLU A 142 15.54 -3.78 -4.63
CA GLU A 142 15.26 -5.18 -4.33
C GLU A 142 14.59 -5.35 -2.95
N GLN A 143 14.99 -4.54 -1.96
CA GLN A 143 14.32 -4.50 -0.66
C GLN A 143 12.86 -4.04 -0.78
N GLN A 144 12.57 -3.06 -1.64
CA GLN A 144 11.19 -2.61 -1.90
C GLN A 144 10.38 -3.69 -2.61
N MET A 145 10.96 -4.35 -3.61
CA MET A 145 10.33 -5.51 -4.26
C MET A 145 10.04 -6.62 -3.25
N LEU A 146 10.98 -6.91 -2.34
CA LEU A 146 10.80 -7.90 -1.28
C LEU A 146 9.69 -7.50 -0.30
N ALA A 147 9.58 -6.23 0.07
CA ALA A 147 8.51 -5.74 0.94
C ALA A 147 7.11 -5.92 0.30
N ILE A 148 6.98 -5.62 -1.00
CA ILE A 148 5.74 -5.84 -1.75
C ILE A 148 5.46 -7.34 -1.89
N ALA A 149 6.45 -8.14 -2.29
CA ALA A 149 6.33 -9.59 -2.42
C ALA A 149 5.90 -10.25 -1.09
N ARG A 150 6.50 -9.85 0.03
CA ARG A 150 6.13 -10.30 1.38
C ARG A 150 4.68 -9.99 1.70
N ALA A 151 4.20 -8.80 1.34
CA ALA A 151 2.80 -8.43 1.54
C ALA A 151 1.86 -9.31 0.70
N LEU A 152 2.22 -9.62 -0.54
CA LEU A 152 1.45 -10.50 -1.43
C LEU A 152 1.38 -11.95 -0.91
N MET A 153 2.40 -12.43 -0.20
CA MET A 153 2.39 -13.75 0.45
C MET A 153 1.26 -13.93 1.47
N SER A 154 0.69 -12.85 1.99
CA SER A 154 -0.50 -12.91 2.85
C SER A 154 -1.81 -13.15 2.09
N ARG A 155 -1.80 -13.12 0.74
CA ARG A 155 -2.98 -13.12 -0.15
C ARG A 155 -3.98 -12.04 0.23
N PRO A 156 -3.58 -10.75 0.17
CA PRO A 156 -4.43 -9.67 0.62
C PRO A 156 -5.64 -9.50 -0.29
N ARG A 157 -6.78 -9.13 0.31
CA ARG A 157 -7.96 -8.63 -0.41
C ARG A 157 -7.79 -7.15 -0.75
N LEU A 158 -7.05 -6.40 0.09
CA LEU A 158 -6.67 -5.01 -0.11
C LEU A 158 -5.20 -4.83 0.26
N LEU A 159 -4.41 -4.41 -0.71
CA LEU A 159 -3.00 -4.05 -0.54
C LEU A 159 -2.89 -2.53 -0.35
N LEU A 160 -2.40 -2.11 0.81
CA LEU A 160 -2.06 -0.72 1.11
C LEU A 160 -0.58 -0.52 0.81
N LEU A 161 -0.24 0.52 0.04
CA LEU A 161 1.14 0.85 -0.36
C LEU A 161 1.42 2.30 0.03
N ASP A 162 2.35 2.50 0.96
CA ASP A 162 2.73 3.82 1.48
C ASP A 162 4.06 4.25 0.89
N GLU A 163 4.02 5.17 -0.07
CA GLU A 163 5.14 5.75 -0.81
C GLU A 163 6.15 4.71 -1.34
N PRO A 164 5.69 3.70 -2.13
CA PRO A 164 6.56 2.62 -2.59
C PRO A 164 7.69 3.07 -3.51
N SER A 165 7.65 4.30 -4.05
CA SER A 165 8.69 4.83 -4.94
C SER A 165 9.76 5.65 -4.23
N MET A 166 9.57 5.98 -2.95
CA MET A 166 10.42 6.94 -2.26
C MET A 166 11.87 6.49 -2.11
N GLY A 167 12.81 7.38 -2.47
CA GLY A 167 14.26 7.13 -2.34
C GLY A 167 14.80 6.02 -3.27
N LEU A 168 14.13 5.77 -4.39
CA LEU A 168 14.54 4.77 -5.39
C LEU A 168 15.02 5.42 -6.69
N ALA A 169 15.92 4.73 -7.38
CA ALA A 169 16.38 5.14 -8.71
C ALA A 169 15.19 5.10 -9.72
N PRO A 170 15.17 6.02 -10.71
CA PRO A 170 14.04 6.14 -11.65
C PRO A 170 13.70 4.85 -12.41
N LEU A 171 14.69 4.04 -12.73
CA LEU A 171 14.48 2.75 -13.41
C LEU A 171 13.73 1.76 -12.50
N VAL A 172 14.14 1.67 -11.24
CA VAL A 172 13.49 0.80 -10.24
C VAL A 172 12.04 1.24 -9.98
N VAL A 173 11.80 2.56 -9.91
CA VAL A 173 10.45 3.11 -9.80
C VAL A 173 9.57 2.63 -10.96
N LYS A 174 10.07 2.69 -12.20
CA LYS A 174 9.34 2.19 -13.38
C LYS A 174 8.97 0.72 -13.25
N ASP A 175 9.91 -0.11 -12.79
CA ASP A 175 9.70 -1.56 -12.63
C ASP A 175 8.64 -1.86 -11.56
N ILE A 176 8.72 -1.18 -10.40
CA ILE A 176 7.72 -1.31 -9.33
C ILE A 176 6.33 -0.92 -9.85
N PHE A 177 6.19 0.23 -10.49
CA PHE A 177 4.89 0.67 -11.01
C PHE A 177 4.37 -0.21 -12.15
N ALA A 178 5.25 -0.79 -12.97
CA ALA A 178 4.85 -1.81 -13.95
C ALA A 178 4.26 -3.05 -13.26
N THR A 179 4.90 -3.50 -12.17
CA THR A 179 4.39 -4.61 -11.37
C THR A 179 3.05 -4.27 -10.70
N LEU A 180 2.89 -3.06 -10.14
CA LEU A 180 1.62 -2.63 -9.55
C LEU A 180 0.49 -2.58 -10.58
N ARG A 181 0.74 -2.12 -11.81
CA ARG A 181 -0.25 -2.17 -12.90
C ARG A 181 -0.65 -3.60 -13.23
N ARG A 182 0.33 -4.51 -13.38
CA ARG A 182 0.07 -5.93 -13.60
C ARG A 182 -0.79 -6.54 -12.49
N LEU A 183 -0.54 -6.20 -11.23
CA LEU A 183 -1.38 -6.60 -10.10
C LEU A 183 -2.82 -6.07 -10.22
N GLY A 184 -2.97 -4.80 -10.65
CA GLY A 184 -4.29 -4.21 -10.92
C GLY A 184 -5.04 -4.94 -12.03
N GLU A 185 -4.38 -5.27 -13.14
CA GLU A 185 -4.93 -6.07 -14.26
C GLU A 185 -5.36 -7.47 -13.82
N MET A 186 -4.69 -8.04 -12.82
CA MET A 186 -5.05 -9.32 -12.20
C MET A 186 -6.19 -9.17 -11.17
N GLY A 187 -6.77 -7.98 -10.98
CA GLY A 187 -7.88 -7.72 -10.08
C GLY A 187 -7.49 -7.56 -8.61
N VAL A 188 -6.22 -7.31 -8.30
CA VAL A 188 -5.80 -7.01 -6.92
C VAL A 188 -6.28 -5.61 -6.55
N SER A 189 -7.05 -5.52 -5.46
CA SER A 189 -7.48 -4.21 -4.95
C SER A 189 -6.32 -3.51 -4.23
N MET A 190 -6.06 -2.25 -4.58
CA MET A 190 -4.94 -1.50 -4.04
C MET A 190 -5.34 -0.09 -3.62
N LEU A 191 -4.76 0.38 -2.52
CA LEU A 191 -4.74 1.80 -2.16
C LEU A 191 -3.29 2.26 -2.10
N LEU A 192 -2.92 3.18 -2.99
CA LEU A 192 -1.58 3.67 -3.20
C LEU A 192 -1.46 5.10 -2.69
N ALA A 193 -0.70 5.34 -1.63
CA ALA A 193 -0.30 6.69 -1.22
C ALA A 193 1.01 7.06 -1.89
N GLU A 194 1.05 8.18 -2.59
CA GLU A 194 2.22 8.60 -3.36
C GLU A 194 2.36 10.13 -3.42
N GLN A 195 3.61 10.56 -3.40
CA GLN A 195 3.96 11.93 -3.78
C GLN A 195 4.19 12.05 -5.29
N ASN A 196 4.68 10.99 -5.94
CA ASN A 196 4.85 10.93 -7.38
C ASN A 196 3.50 10.82 -8.08
N THR A 197 2.81 11.94 -8.19
CA THR A 197 1.44 12.05 -8.72
C THR A 197 1.32 11.46 -10.13
N ARG A 198 2.32 11.70 -11.01
CA ARG A 198 2.31 11.18 -12.38
C ARG A 198 2.29 9.65 -12.43
N MET A 199 3.11 8.99 -11.59
CA MET A 199 3.16 7.53 -11.56
C MET A 199 1.91 6.96 -10.89
N ALA A 200 1.44 7.58 -9.82
CA ALA A 200 0.22 7.18 -9.12
C ALA A 200 -1.00 7.22 -10.05
N LEU A 201 -1.25 8.33 -10.73
CA LEU A 201 -2.38 8.51 -11.65
C LEU A 201 -2.32 7.59 -12.89
N ARG A 202 -1.13 7.20 -13.33
CA ARG A 202 -0.98 6.20 -14.42
C ARG A 202 -1.26 4.76 -13.98
N THR A 203 -1.33 4.51 -12.68
CA THR A 203 -1.52 3.17 -12.12
C THR A 203 -2.91 2.99 -11.55
N ALA A 204 -3.50 4.05 -11.01
CA ALA A 204 -4.82 4.04 -10.44
C ALA A 204 -5.90 4.36 -11.47
N SER A 205 -7.13 3.90 -11.20
CA SER A 205 -8.33 4.29 -11.96
C SER A 205 -9.01 5.54 -11.38
N ARG A 206 -8.84 5.79 -10.07
CA ARG A 206 -9.40 6.93 -9.34
C ARG A 206 -8.36 7.51 -8.40
N GLY A 207 -8.34 8.83 -8.23
CA GLY A 207 -7.48 9.53 -7.30
C GLY A 207 -8.24 10.42 -6.31
N TYR A 208 -7.65 10.58 -5.14
CA TYR A 208 -8.02 11.56 -4.12
C TYR A 208 -6.82 12.44 -3.84
N VAL A 209 -7.00 13.75 -3.96
CA VAL A 209 -5.94 14.73 -3.67
C VAL A 209 -6.06 15.16 -2.23
N LEU A 210 -5.01 14.91 -1.45
CA LEU A 210 -4.92 15.28 -0.04
C LEU A 210 -4.08 16.55 0.15
N ALA A 211 -4.61 17.47 0.94
CA ALA A 211 -3.88 18.65 1.41
C ALA A 211 -4.31 18.99 2.84
N GLY A 212 -3.34 19.17 3.75
CA GLY A 212 -3.60 19.54 5.14
C GLY A 212 -4.59 18.62 5.87
N GLY A 213 -4.52 17.32 5.64
CA GLY A 213 -5.41 16.34 6.29
C GLY A 213 -6.85 16.30 5.75
N LEU A 214 -7.12 16.93 4.60
CA LEU A 214 -8.42 16.95 3.92
C LEU A 214 -8.31 16.38 2.51
N ILE A 215 -9.40 15.81 1.98
CA ILE A 215 -9.53 15.53 0.56
C ILE A 215 -10.06 16.81 -0.10
N VAL A 216 -9.20 17.44 -0.91
CA VAL A 216 -9.56 18.69 -1.61
C VAL A 216 -10.12 18.44 -3.01
N GLN A 217 -9.86 17.24 -3.57
CA GLN A 217 -10.36 16.87 -4.88
C GLN A 217 -10.45 15.34 -5.00
N ALA A 218 -11.43 14.87 -5.76
CA ALA A 218 -11.63 13.46 -6.06
C ALA A 218 -12.20 13.30 -7.47
N ALA A 219 -11.53 12.55 -8.34
CA ALA A 219 -12.00 12.25 -9.68
C ALA A 219 -11.34 10.98 -10.21
N ASP A 220 -11.72 10.57 -11.42
CA ASP A 220 -11.02 9.54 -12.17
C ASP A 220 -9.57 9.98 -12.45
N ALA A 221 -8.65 9.03 -12.42
CA ALA A 221 -7.22 9.33 -12.53
C ALA A 221 -6.86 10.05 -13.85
N THR A 222 -7.56 9.75 -14.94
CA THR A 222 -7.40 10.42 -16.24
C THR A 222 -7.82 11.88 -16.19
N THR A 223 -8.90 12.21 -15.48
CA THR A 223 -9.37 13.58 -15.26
C THR A 223 -8.35 14.36 -14.45
N LEU A 224 -7.91 13.81 -13.30
CA LEU A 224 -6.90 14.46 -12.46
C LEU A 224 -5.57 14.70 -13.20
N ALA A 225 -5.15 13.75 -14.05
CA ALA A 225 -3.93 13.89 -14.85
C ALA A 225 -4.02 15.01 -15.90
N GLY A 226 -5.23 15.38 -16.35
CA GLY A 226 -5.50 16.47 -17.29
C GLY A 226 -5.62 17.85 -16.64
N GLU A 227 -5.87 17.92 -15.34
CA GLU A 227 -6.14 19.18 -14.65
C GLU A 227 -4.87 19.99 -14.38
N ARG A 228 -4.93 21.29 -14.76
CA ARG A 228 -3.81 22.22 -14.62
C ARG A 228 -3.42 22.42 -13.15
N ALA A 229 -4.38 22.57 -12.25
CA ALA A 229 -4.15 22.78 -10.82
C ALA A 229 -3.43 21.59 -10.16
N VAL A 230 -3.74 20.34 -10.56
CA VAL A 230 -3.05 19.14 -10.09
C VAL A 230 -1.64 19.05 -10.70
N ARG A 231 -1.50 19.48 -11.97
CA ARG A 231 -0.19 19.54 -12.65
C ARG A 231 0.73 20.56 -11.98
N ASP A 232 0.26 21.78 -11.77
CA ASP A 232 1.05 22.89 -11.23
C ASP A 232 1.40 22.68 -9.74
N ALA A 233 0.46 22.14 -8.94
CA ALA A 233 0.68 21.93 -7.51
C ALA A 233 1.49 20.65 -7.16
N TYR A 234 1.42 19.60 -8.01
CA TYR A 234 1.90 18.26 -7.64
C TYR A 234 2.71 17.53 -8.72
N LEU A 235 2.76 18.00 -9.96
CA LEU A 235 3.51 17.37 -11.06
C LEU A 235 4.87 18.04 -11.34
N GLY A 236 5.19 19.16 -10.71
CA GLY A 236 6.50 19.79 -10.79
C GLY A 236 6.83 20.29 -12.22
N VAL A 237 5.91 20.96 -12.90
CA VAL A 237 6.14 21.66 -14.18
C VAL A 237 6.22 23.14 -13.91
#